data_c409b4ae078c1d067dd2d3bc60f399d2
#
_entry.id   c409b4ae078c1d067dd2d3bc60f399d2
#
_cell.length_a   1.000
_cell.length_b   1.000
_cell.length_c   1.000
_cell.angle_alpha   90.00
_cell.angle_beta   90.00
_cell.angle_gamma   90.00
#
_symmetry.space_group_name_H-M   'P 1'
#
loop_
_entity.id
_entity.type
_entity.pdbx_description
1 polymer ?
#
loop_
_entity_poly.entity_id
_entity_poly.type
_entity_poly.pdbx_seq_one_letter_code
_entity_poly.pdbx_strand_id
1 'polypeptide(L)'
;MHNHNFLAIATAPVLTEKTAQALELNKILKEKSITTFFQPIVNLQDGSVLGYEALSRGPLNSILASPDQLFSVANDLEKTWELDYLCRITAIETAFPSINDKILFINVDPKVLYDKFFHHGSTKVILAEHTINISQIVFE
;
A
#
# COMPACT_ATOMS: atom_id res chain seq x y z
N MET A 1 -58.18 8.00 -26.12
CA MET A 1 -57.48 7.13 -25.16
C MET A 1 -55.99 7.30 -25.40
N HIS A 2 -55.32 8.13 -24.56
CA HIS A 2 -53.90 8.39 -24.68
C HIS A 2 -53.20 7.58 -23.59
N ASN A 3 -52.48 6.53 -24.04
CA ASN A 3 -51.64 5.71 -23.17
C ASN A 3 -50.31 6.42 -22.96
N HIS A 4 -50.12 7.03 -21.80
CA HIS A 4 -48.83 7.54 -21.37
C HIS A 4 -48.06 6.42 -20.73
N ASN A 5 -47.18 5.77 -21.53
CA ASN A 5 -46.14 4.88 -21.00
C ASN A 5 -45.13 5.76 -20.27
N PHE A 6 -45.23 5.82 -18.94
CA PHE A 6 -44.15 6.32 -18.09
C PHE A 6 -43.03 5.25 -18.09
N LEU A 7 -41.97 5.51 -18.82
CA LEU A 7 -40.72 4.76 -18.67
C LEU A 7 -40.15 5.10 -17.28
N ALA A 8 -40.25 4.15 -16.36
CA ALA A 8 -39.58 4.26 -15.08
C ALA A 8 -38.05 4.20 -15.35
N ILE A 9 -37.38 5.33 -15.25
CA ILE A 9 -35.92 5.41 -15.26
C ILE A 9 -35.49 4.76 -13.94
N ALA A 10 -35.00 3.52 -14.02
CA ALA A 10 -34.37 2.85 -12.89
C ALA A 10 -33.11 3.66 -12.52
N THR A 11 -33.21 4.45 -11.46
CA THR A 11 -32.03 5.10 -10.89
C THR A 11 -31.10 4.00 -10.34
N ALA A 12 -29.88 3.92 -10.89
CA ALA A 12 -28.86 3.03 -10.35
C ALA A 12 -28.72 3.28 -8.83
N PRO A 13 -28.59 2.25 -8.01
CA PRO A 13 -28.43 2.43 -6.57
C PRO A 13 -27.20 3.30 -6.30
N VAL A 14 -27.38 4.37 -5.53
CA VAL A 14 -26.29 5.22 -5.09
C VAL A 14 -25.39 4.37 -4.18
N LEU A 15 -24.16 4.10 -4.61
CA LEU A 15 -23.17 3.39 -3.80
C LEU A 15 -22.93 4.17 -2.51
N THR A 16 -22.99 3.49 -1.37
CA THR A 16 -22.57 4.12 -0.11
C THR A 16 -21.05 4.37 -0.16
N GLU A 17 -20.59 5.37 0.61
CA GLU A 17 -19.15 5.67 0.70
C GLU A 17 -18.33 4.43 1.07
N LYS A 18 -18.79 3.67 2.06
CA LYS A 18 -18.14 2.41 2.47
C LYS A 18 -18.04 1.38 1.33
N THR A 19 -19.09 1.27 0.54
CA THR A 19 -19.08 0.35 -0.61
C THR A 19 -18.11 0.82 -1.67
N ALA A 20 -18.03 2.12 -1.94
CA ALA A 20 -17.08 2.70 -2.89
C ALA A 20 -15.63 2.48 -2.42
N GLN A 21 -15.34 2.71 -1.14
CA GLN A 21 -14.03 2.47 -0.53
C GLN A 21 -13.63 1.00 -0.61
N ALA A 22 -14.55 0.08 -0.32
CA ALA A 22 -14.29 -1.37 -0.40
C ALA A 22 -13.97 -1.83 -1.83
N LEU A 23 -14.70 -1.33 -2.82
CA LEU A 23 -14.45 -1.62 -4.23
C LEU A 23 -13.10 -1.06 -4.68
N GLU A 24 -12.78 0.16 -4.27
CA GLU A 24 -11.51 0.81 -4.60
C GLU A 24 -10.32 0.07 -3.98
N LEU A 25 -10.38 -0.32 -2.70
CA LEU A 25 -9.33 -1.11 -2.07
C LEU A 25 -9.12 -2.44 -2.78
N ASN A 26 -10.20 -3.17 -3.10
CA ASN A 26 -10.10 -4.42 -3.83
C ASN A 26 -9.45 -4.25 -5.21
N LYS A 27 -9.74 -3.15 -5.89
CA LYS A 27 -9.11 -2.79 -7.16
C LYS A 27 -7.62 -2.53 -6.98
N ILE A 28 -7.23 -1.70 -5.99
CA ILE A 28 -5.84 -1.38 -5.67
C ILE A 28 -5.03 -2.66 -5.41
N LEU A 29 -5.55 -3.56 -4.58
CA LEU A 29 -4.89 -4.83 -4.26
C LEU A 29 -4.77 -5.74 -5.48
N LYS A 30 -5.82 -5.86 -6.28
CA LYS A 30 -5.83 -6.68 -7.50
C LYS A 30 -4.86 -6.17 -8.56
N GLU A 31 -4.86 -4.86 -8.79
CA GLU A 31 -4.01 -4.20 -9.80
C GLU A 31 -2.61 -3.88 -9.28
N LYS A 32 -2.36 -4.12 -7.99
CA LYS A 32 -1.10 -3.78 -7.30
C LYS A 32 -0.71 -2.31 -7.51
N SER A 33 -1.70 -1.42 -7.51
CA SER A 33 -1.54 -0.01 -7.88
C SER A 33 -1.15 0.87 -6.69
N ILE A 34 -0.09 0.47 -5.96
CA ILE A 34 0.54 1.27 -4.91
C ILE A 34 1.73 2.04 -5.49
N THR A 35 1.90 3.28 -5.06
CA THR A 35 3.07 4.10 -5.37
C THR A 35 3.88 4.29 -4.09
N THR A 36 5.21 4.15 -4.18
CA THR A 36 6.11 4.42 -3.06
C THR A 36 6.91 5.70 -3.33
N PHE A 37 6.88 6.62 -2.39
CA PHE A 37 7.77 7.78 -2.33
C PHE A 37 8.90 7.48 -1.36
N PHE A 38 10.07 8.07 -1.62
CA PHE A 38 11.25 7.88 -0.78
C PHE A 38 11.67 9.21 -0.16
N GLN A 39 11.66 9.27 1.17
CA GLN A 39 12.10 10.43 1.92
C GLN A 39 13.52 10.17 2.43
N PRO A 40 14.51 11.03 2.09
CA PRO A 40 15.87 10.82 2.54
C PRO A 40 16.02 11.03 4.05
N ILE A 41 16.75 10.13 4.69
CA ILE A 41 17.19 10.23 6.08
C ILE A 41 18.63 10.67 6.04
N VAL A 42 18.93 11.81 6.66
CA VAL A 42 20.25 12.45 6.59
C VAL A 42 20.97 12.45 7.94
N ASN A 43 22.28 12.29 7.89
CA ASN A 43 23.15 12.48 9.04
C ASN A 43 23.30 13.99 9.31
N LEU A 44 22.95 14.43 10.54
CA LEU A 44 23.02 15.83 10.91
C LEU A 44 24.45 16.36 11.11
N GLN A 45 25.45 15.48 11.22
CA GLN A 45 26.85 15.90 11.42
C GLN A 45 27.50 16.35 10.12
N ASP A 46 27.20 15.66 9.00
CA ASP A 46 27.88 15.89 7.73
C ASP A 46 26.93 16.06 6.53
N GLY A 47 25.61 15.95 6.74
CA GLY A 47 24.60 16.09 5.70
C GLY A 47 24.54 14.90 4.73
N SER A 48 25.25 13.82 4.99
CA SER A 48 25.21 12.62 4.14
C SER A 48 23.88 11.90 4.24
N VAL A 49 23.42 11.27 3.14
CA VAL A 49 22.23 10.44 3.13
C VAL A 49 22.57 9.07 3.71
N LEU A 50 21.91 8.69 4.80
CA LEU A 50 22.02 7.37 5.44
C LEU A 50 21.13 6.33 4.75
N GLY A 51 19.95 6.73 4.36
CA GLY A 51 18.96 5.85 3.79
C GLY A 51 17.72 6.60 3.34
N TYR A 52 16.66 5.84 3.06
CA TYR A 52 15.38 6.38 2.61
C TYR A 52 14.24 5.69 3.34
N GLU A 53 13.29 6.48 3.82
CA GLU A 53 12.01 5.97 4.31
C GLU A 53 11.04 5.76 3.15
N ALA A 54 10.47 4.57 3.06
CA ALA A 54 9.47 4.22 2.06
C ALA A 54 8.07 4.63 2.54
N LEU A 55 7.44 5.52 1.80
CA LEU A 55 6.13 6.09 2.10
C LEU A 55 5.13 5.68 1.02
N SER A 56 4.30 4.70 1.33
CA SER A 56 3.29 4.18 0.41
C SER A 56 2.11 5.12 0.23
N ARG A 57 1.55 5.14 -0.96
CA ARG A 57 0.35 5.91 -1.35
C ARG A 57 -0.53 5.07 -2.26
N GLY A 58 -1.83 5.25 -2.14
CA GLY A 58 -2.76 4.79 -3.16
C GLY A 58 -2.63 5.57 -4.48
N PRO A 59 -3.36 5.18 -5.53
CA PRO A 59 -3.35 5.90 -6.82
C PRO A 59 -3.75 7.36 -6.65
N LEU A 60 -3.10 8.26 -7.40
CA LEU A 60 -3.20 9.72 -7.22
C LEU A 60 -4.64 10.26 -7.29
N ASN A 61 -5.49 9.66 -8.11
CA ASN A 61 -6.89 10.06 -8.31
C ASN A 61 -7.87 9.16 -7.54
N SER A 62 -7.37 8.33 -6.63
CA SER A 62 -8.20 7.45 -5.81
C SER A 62 -8.73 8.17 -4.58
N ILE A 63 -9.94 7.78 -4.16
CA ILE A 63 -10.48 8.15 -2.84
C ILE A 63 -9.62 7.57 -1.70
N LEU A 64 -8.73 6.62 -2.00
CA LEU A 64 -7.78 6.00 -1.06
C LEU A 64 -6.32 6.41 -1.37
N ALA A 65 -6.10 7.60 -1.92
CA ALA A 65 -4.75 8.10 -2.21
C ALA A 65 -3.92 8.31 -0.94
N SER A 66 -4.54 8.82 0.13
CA SER A 66 -3.89 9.03 1.43
C SER A 66 -3.61 7.70 2.13
N PRO A 67 -2.40 7.51 2.72
CA PRO A 67 -2.07 6.31 3.48
C PRO A 67 -3.01 6.08 4.66
N ASP A 68 -3.40 7.13 5.38
CA ASP A 68 -4.29 7.02 6.54
C ASP A 68 -5.66 6.43 6.14
N GLN A 69 -6.24 6.92 5.05
CA GLN A 69 -7.51 6.40 4.53
C GLN A 69 -7.34 4.97 3.99
N LEU A 70 -6.26 4.72 3.26
CA LEU A 70 -5.97 3.43 2.66
C LEU A 70 -5.85 2.34 3.74
N PHE A 71 -5.05 2.56 4.78
CA PHE A 71 -4.87 1.62 5.88
C PHE A 71 -6.08 1.52 6.79
N SER A 72 -6.82 2.63 7.01
CA SER A 72 -8.08 2.60 7.77
C SER A 72 -9.10 1.68 7.10
N VAL A 73 -9.31 1.83 5.79
CA VAL A 73 -10.26 0.98 5.04
C VAL A 73 -9.76 -0.47 4.97
N ALA A 74 -8.47 -0.70 4.83
CA ALA A 74 -7.90 -2.04 4.87
C ALA A 74 -8.13 -2.73 6.22
N ASN A 75 -8.01 -1.98 7.33
CA ASN A 75 -8.29 -2.49 8.66
C ASN A 75 -9.78 -2.82 8.83
N ASP A 76 -10.68 -1.97 8.39
CA ASP A 76 -12.14 -2.21 8.47
C ASP A 76 -12.60 -3.43 7.66
N LEU A 77 -11.85 -3.77 6.60
CA LEU A 77 -12.13 -4.91 5.71
C LEU A 77 -11.29 -6.15 6.03
N GLU A 78 -10.52 -6.15 7.13
CA GLU A 78 -9.61 -7.24 7.51
C GLU A 78 -8.57 -7.59 6.42
N LYS A 79 -8.09 -6.56 5.69
CA LYS A 79 -7.12 -6.68 4.58
C LYS A 79 -5.78 -5.97 4.88
N THR A 80 -5.52 -5.66 6.14
CA THR A 80 -4.30 -4.96 6.54
C THR A 80 -3.04 -5.74 6.14
N TRP A 81 -3.02 -7.06 6.31
CA TRP A 81 -1.90 -7.90 5.88
C TRP A 81 -1.63 -7.84 4.38
N GLU A 82 -2.70 -8.00 3.56
CA GLU A 82 -2.56 -7.95 2.10
C GLU A 82 -2.00 -6.61 1.63
N LEU A 83 -2.51 -5.50 2.20
CA LEU A 83 -2.07 -4.16 1.85
C LEU A 83 -0.63 -3.91 2.31
N ASP A 84 -0.31 -4.20 3.57
CA ASP A 84 1.01 -4.01 4.13
C ASP A 84 2.07 -4.83 3.36
N TYR A 85 1.76 -6.07 3.04
CA TYR A 85 2.62 -6.92 2.22
C TYR A 85 2.85 -6.32 0.83
N LEU A 86 1.80 -5.84 0.16
CA LEU A 86 1.91 -5.17 -1.13
C LEU A 86 2.77 -3.91 -1.04
N CYS A 87 2.57 -3.08 -0.01
CA CYS A 87 3.38 -1.87 0.22
C CYS A 87 4.87 -2.21 0.39
N ARG A 88 5.19 -3.24 1.19
CA ARG A 88 6.58 -3.68 1.41
C ARG A 88 7.25 -4.19 0.14
N ILE A 89 6.56 -5.04 -0.64
CA ILE A 89 7.10 -5.53 -1.92
C ILE A 89 7.36 -4.37 -2.86
N THR A 90 6.37 -3.50 -3.06
CA THR A 90 6.48 -2.36 -3.97
C THR A 90 7.64 -1.44 -3.56
N ALA A 91 7.83 -1.19 -2.26
CA ALA A 91 8.93 -0.39 -1.75
C ALA A 91 10.29 -1.02 -2.08
N ILE A 92 10.44 -2.32 -1.81
CA ILE A 92 11.68 -3.08 -2.07
C ILE A 92 11.98 -3.07 -3.58
N GLU A 93 11.05 -3.50 -4.42
CA GLU A 93 11.24 -3.60 -5.87
C GLU A 93 11.55 -2.24 -6.52
N THR A 94 10.97 -1.16 -5.98
CA THR A 94 11.20 0.20 -6.50
C THR A 94 12.53 0.77 -6.04
N ALA A 95 12.96 0.51 -4.79
CA ALA A 95 14.18 1.08 -4.21
C ALA A 95 15.44 0.44 -4.77
N PHE A 96 15.49 -0.89 -4.80
CA PHE A 96 16.76 -1.63 -5.00
C PHE A 96 17.46 -1.48 -6.35
N PRO A 97 16.82 -1.12 -7.45
CA PRO A 97 17.56 -0.73 -8.66
C PRO A 97 18.45 0.49 -8.49
N SER A 98 18.24 1.32 -7.45
CA SER A 98 18.88 2.64 -7.31
C SER A 98 19.42 2.95 -5.92
N ILE A 99 19.11 2.14 -4.89
CA ILE A 99 19.43 2.46 -3.50
C ILE A 99 20.91 2.30 -3.15
N ASN A 100 21.67 1.53 -3.96
CA ASN A 100 23.09 1.22 -3.75
C ASN A 100 23.38 0.64 -2.35
N ASP A 101 24.27 1.31 -1.58
CA ASP A 101 24.70 0.96 -0.23
C ASP A 101 23.82 1.54 0.89
N LYS A 102 22.73 2.22 0.55
CA LYS A 102 21.88 2.91 1.51
C LYS A 102 20.88 1.97 2.18
N ILE A 103 20.36 2.41 3.32
CA ILE A 103 19.36 1.68 4.10
C ILE A 103 17.95 2.05 3.61
N LEU A 104 17.09 1.06 3.48
CA LEU A 104 15.67 1.25 3.23
C LEU A 104 14.90 1.03 4.53
N PHE A 105 14.23 2.07 4.99
CA PHE A 105 13.32 2.03 6.13
C PHE A 105 11.91 1.79 5.63
N ILE A 106 11.23 0.80 6.21
CA ILE A 106 9.90 0.37 5.78
C ILE A 106 8.98 0.30 6.99
N ASN A 107 7.91 1.08 6.97
CA ASN A 107 6.85 1.02 7.96
C ASN A 107 6.10 -0.31 7.88
N VAL A 108 5.81 -0.92 9.04
CA VAL A 108 5.03 -2.15 9.15
C VAL A 108 3.92 -1.94 10.18
N ASP A 109 2.67 -2.17 9.79
CA ASP A 109 1.57 -2.09 10.75
C ASP A 109 1.70 -3.24 11.77
N PRO A 110 1.85 -2.98 13.08
CA PRO A 110 1.97 -4.03 14.10
C PRO A 110 0.80 -5.03 14.09
N LYS A 111 -0.37 -4.65 13.61
CA LYS A 111 -1.54 -5.50 13.51
C LYS A 111 -1.34 -6.67 12.56
N VAL A 112 -0.43 -6.57 11.59
CA VAL A 112 -0.14 -7.66 10.65
C VAL A 112 0.40 -8.90 11.36
N LEU A 113 1.04 -8.76 12.52
CA LEU A 113 1.57 -9.87 13.31
C LEU A 113 0.47 -10.78 13.87
N TYR A 114 -0.75 -10.26 14.00
CA TYR A 114 -1.92 -10.99 14.50
C TYR A 114 -2.86 -11.45 13.39
N ASP A 115 -2.51 -11.14 12.14
CA ASP A 115 -3.32 -11.56 10.99
C ASP A 115 -3.17 -13.07 10.75
N LYS A 116 -4.30 -13.74 10.48
CA LYS A 116 -4.33 -15.19 10.20
C LYS A 116 -3.54 -15.61 8.96
N PHE A 117 -3.29 -14.67 8.05
CA PHE A 117 -2.50 -14.86 6.83
C PHE A 117 -1.04 -14.46 6.99
N PHE A 118 -0.65 -14.03 8.19
CA PHE A 118 0.74 -13.69 8.45
C PHE A 118 1.66 -14.91 8.30
N HIS A 119 2.64 -14.80 7.43
CA HIS A 119 3.66 -15.83 7.22
C HIS A 119 5.04 -15.30 7.63
N HIS A 120 5.61 -15.93 8.66
CA HIS A 120 6.97 -15.62 9.09
C HIS A 120 7.95 -15.78 7.92
N GLY A 121 8.76 -14.75 7.69
CA GLY A 121 9.82 -14.81 6.69
C GLY A 121 9.39 -14.47 5.26
N SER A 122 8.13 -14.09 5.01
CA SER A 122 7.66 -13.70 3.67
C SER A 122 8.54 -12.64 3.01
N THR A 123 8.98 -11.63 3.75
CA THR A 123 9.89 -10.59 3.23
C THR A 123 11.29 -11.16 2.93
N LYS A 124 11.79 -12.14 3.71
CA LYS A 124 13.09 -12.75 3.44
C LYS A 124 13.14 -13.46 2.09
N VAL A 125 12.03 -14.07 1.68
CA VAL A 125 11.93 -14.73 0.36
C VAL A 125 12.13 -13.69 -0.75
N ILE A 126 11.44 -12.56 -0.67
CA ILE A 126 11.57 -11.47 -1.65
C ILE A 126 13.00 -10.93 -1.71
N LEU A 127 13.60 -10.68 -0.54
CA LEU A 127 14.98 -10.18 -0.48
C LEU A 127 15.96 -11.18 -1.11
N ALA A 128 15.75 -12.48 -0.91
CA ALA A 128 16.58 -13.52 -1.52
C ALA A 128 16.42 -13.59 -3.05
N GLU A 129 15.19 -13.49 -3.55
CA GLU A 129 14.88 -13.47 -4.99
C GLU A 129 15.55 -12.29 -5.72
N HIS A 130 15.66 -11.14 -5.06
CA HIS A 130 16.26 -9.93 -5.61
C HIS A 130 17.75 -9.77 -5.24
N THR A 131 18.36 -10.76 -4.58
CA THR A 131 19.77 -10.71 -4.13
C THR A 131 20.08 -9.50 -3.24
N ILE A 132 19.12 -9.11 -2.42
CA ILE A 132 19.18 -7.93 -1.54
C ILE A 132 19.81 -8.31 -0.20
N ASN A 133 20.78 -7.51 0.26
CA ASN A 133 21.36 -7.70 1.58
C ASN A 133 20.35 -7.29 2.66
N ILE A 134 19.98 -8.24 3.52
CA ILE A 134 19.04 -8.01 4.61
C ILE A 134 19.47 -6.86 5.56
N SER A 135 20.78 -6.61 5.67
CA SER A 135 21.30 -5.49 6.49
C SER A 135 20.95 -4.10 5.95
N GLN A 136 20.45 -4.03 4.71
CA GLN A 136 19.97 -2.77 4.12
C GLN A 136 18.49 -2.48 4.40
N ILE A 137 17.79 -3.36 5.13
CA ILE A 137 16.38 -3.17 5.47
C ILE A 137 16.23 -2.93 6.96
N VAL A 138 15.48 -1.89 7.30
CA VAL A 138 15.00 -1.61 8.67
C VAL A 138 13.49 -1.54 8.63
N PHE A 139 12.85 -2.27 9.53
CA PHE A 139 11.39 -2.18 9.76
C PHE A 139 11.13 -1.28 10.96
N GLU A 140 10.15 -0.38 10.81
CA GLU A 140 9.67 0.56 11.82
C GLU A 140 8.20 0.31 12.18
#